data_29abc3fed2f279303d91bf6e459b1ab6
#
_entry.id   29abc3fed2f279303d91bf6e459b1ab6
#
_cell.length_a   1.000
_cell.length_b   1.000
_cell.length_c   1.000
_cell.angle_alpha   90.00
_cell.angle_beta   90.00
_cell.angle_gamma   90.00
#
_symmetry.space_group_name_H-M   'P 1'
#
loop_
_entity.id
_entity.type
_entity.pdbx_description
1 polymer ?
#
loop_
_entity_poly.entity_id
_entity_poly.type
_entity_poly.pdbx_seq_one_letter_code
_entity_poly.pdbx_strand_id
1 'polypeptide(L)'
;MNLSQRPQPEPRAAYKAFRNIATRWSDNDVYGHVNNVVYYSWFDTAVNGLLIERRAIDIHAGPVIGLMIETQCNYFAPLAFPEDVVAGVRVAHVGSSSVRYEVGIFPADPDLPCAAKGHFVHVYVDRARRKPCALPASLTAVLETLK
;
A
#
# COMPACT_ATOMS: atom_id res chain seq x y z
N MET A 1 -18.34 -6.40 -17.46
CA MET A 1 -16.96 -5.83 -17.61
C MET A 1 -16.36 -6.38 -18.89
N ASN A 2 -15.91 -5.49 -19.76
CA ASN A 2 -15.19 -5.90 -20.97
C ASN A 2 -13.82 -6.46 -20.56
N LEU A 3 -13.43 -7.63 -21.11
CA LEU A 3 -12.15 -8.29 -20.81
C LEU A 3 -10.93 -7.39 -21.09
N SER A 4 -11.02 -6.48 -22.06
CA SER A 4 -9.95 -5.52 -22.38
C SER A 4 -9.76 -4.44 -21.33
N GLN A 5 -10.68 -4.30 -20.38
CA GLN A 5 -10.62 -3.30 -19.29
C GLN A 5 -10.24 -3.91 -17.94
N ARG A 6 -9.97 -5.22 -17.89
CA ARG A 6 -9.56 -5.86 -16.64
C ARG A 6 -8.18 -5.34 -16.23
N PRO A 7 -7.98 -5.04 -14.93
CA PRO A 7 -6.65 -4.74 -14.43
C PRO A 7 -5.69 -5.88 -14.78
N GLN A 8 -4.45 -5.51 -15.10
CA GLN A 8 -3.38 -6.45 -15.47
C GLN A 8 -2.26 -6.38 -14.44
N PRO A 9 -1.54 -7.49 -14.21
CA PRO A 9 -0.35 -7.44 -13.36
C PRO A 9 0.69 -6.48 -13.93
N GLU A 10 1.44 -5.87 -13.04
CA GLU A 10 2.50 -4.91 -13.39
C GLU A 10 3.86 -5.40 -12.90
N PRO A 11 4.95 -5.01 -13.58
CA PRO A 11 6.30 -5.35 -13.13
C PRO A 11 6.75 -4.47 -11.96
N ARG A 12 7.80 -4.89 -11.26
CA ARG A 12 8.40 -4.11 -10.16
C ARG A 12 8.81 -2.71 -10.59
N ALA A 13 9.28 -2.55 -11.82
CA ALA A 13 9.70 -1.24 -12.36
C ALA A 13 8.57 -0.19 -12.37
N ALA A 14 7.30 -0.59 -12.25
CA ALA A 14 6.16 0.32 -12.17
C ALA A 14 6.02 0.98 -10.79
N TYR A 15 6.78 0.56 -9.79
CA TYR A 15 6.69 1.06 -8.41
C TYR A 15 7.97 1.79 -8.01
N LYS A 16 7.91 2.59 -6.95
CA LYS A 16 8.98 3.52 -6.57
C LYS A 16 9.71 3.15 -5.27
N ALA A 17 9.04 2.43 -4.38
CA ALA A 17 9.62 1.99 -3.12
C ALA A 17 9.15 0.58 -2.81
N PHE A 18 9.96 -0.18 -2.06
CA PHE A 18 9.69 -1.59 -1.81
C PHE A 18 9.91 -1.94 -0.34
N ARG A 19 9.11 -2.88 0.14
CA ARG A 19 9.23 -3.42 1.49
C ARG A 19 9.05 -4.94 1.46
N ASN A 20 9.98 -5.66 2.06
CA ASN A 20 9.84 -7.10 2.26
C ASN A 20 8.87 -7.35 3.42
N ILE A 21 7.97 -8.30 3.24
CA ILE A 21 7.00 -8.71 4.26
C ILE A 21 7.06 -10.22 4.38
N ALA A 22 7.33 -10.70 5.60
CA ALA A 22 7.27 -12.12 5.90
C ALA A 22 5.81 -12.57 5.99
N THR A 23 5.49 -13.67 5.31
CA THR A 23 4.18 -14.30 5.49
C THR A 23 4.15 -15.08 6.81
N ARG A 24 2.95 -15.34 7.32
CA ARG A 24 2.73 -16.08 8.57
C ARG A 24 1.94 -17.35 8.29
N TRP A 25 2.12 -18.35 9.13
CA TRP A 25 1.28 -19.56 9.08
C TRP A 25 -0.20 -19.22 9.06
N SER A 26 -0.62 -18.23 9.88
CA SER A 26 -2.02 -17.80 10.00
C SER A 26 -2.54 -17.01 8.79
N ASP A 27 -1.68 -16.65 7.84
CA ASP A 27 -2.13 -15.90 6.65
C ASP A 27 -2.84 -16.81 5.63
N ASN A 28 -2.49 -18.11 5.58
CA ASN A 28 -3.16 -19.04 4.68
C ASN A 28 -4.56 -19.39 5.18
N ASP A 29 -5.49 -19.51 4.25
CA ASP A 29 -6.82 -20.06 4.52
C ASP A 29 -6.87 -21.56 4.25
N VAL A 30 -8.07 -22.14 4.34
CA VAL A 30 -8.27 -23.57 4.13
C VAL A 30 -7.97 -24.04 2.71
N TYR A 31 -7.90 -23.12 1.75
CA TYR A 31 -7.55 -23.43 0.36
C TYR A 31 -6.04 -23.48 0.11
N GLY A 32 -5.23 -23.19 1.12
CA GLY A 32 -3.77 -23.23 1.05
C GLY A 32 -3.11 -22.00 0.47
N HIS A 33 -3.84 -20.90 0.32
CA HIS A 33 -3.32 -19.63 -0.16
C HIS A 33 -3.57 -18.53 0.86
N VAL A 34 -2.78 -17.47 0.79
CA VAL A 34 -2.99 -16.30 1.64
C VAL A 34 -4.41 -15.79 1.45
N ASN A 35 -5.14 -15.64 2.58
CA ASN A 35 -6.49 -15.14 2.57
C ASN A 35 -6.53 -13.73 1.98
N ASN A 36 -7.52 -13.47 1.13
CA ASN A 36 -7.65 -12.19 0.42
C ASN A 36 -7.64 -10.97 1.34
N VAL A 37 -8.16 -11.07 2.56
CA VAL A 37 -8.19 -9.94 3.51
C VAL A 37 -6.81 -9.56 4.05
N VAL A 38 -5.85 -10.49 4.04
CA VAL A 38 -4.49 -10.25 4.52
C VAL A 38 -3.77 -9.20 3.65
N TYR A 39 -4.09 -9.13 2.37
CA TYR A 39 -3.48 -8.16 1.44
C TYR A 39 -3.71 -6.73 1.89
N TYR A 40 -4.87 -6.43 2.48
CA TYR A 40 -5.17 -5.10 3.01
C TYR A 40 -4.27 -4.74 4.20
N SER A 41 -3.94 -5.71 5.05
CA SER A 41 -2.96 -5.50 6.12
C SER A 41 -1.55 -5.25 5.57
N TRP A 42 -1.20 -5.87 4.47
CA TRP A 42 0.08 -5.63 3.79
C TRP A 42 0.13 -4.22 3.17
N PHE A 43 -0.97 -3.74 2.62
CA PHE A 43 -1.08 -2.37 2.13
C PHE A 43 -0.84 -1.37 3.26
N ASP A 44 -1.48 -1.58 4.39
CA ASP A 44 -1.31 -0.76 5.60
C ASP A 44 0.15 -0.75 6.04
N THR A 45 0.75 -1.92 6.16
CA THR A 45 2.15 -2.07 6.58
C THR A 45 3.09 -1.38 5.59
N ALA A 46 2.89 -1.57 4.30
CA ALA A 46 3.77 -1.01 3.27
C ALA A 46 3.71 0.52 3.25
N VAL A 47 2.53 1.10 3.25
CA VAL A 47 2.35 2.55 3.20
C VAL A 47 2.82 3.20 4.50
N ASN A 48 2.30 2.75 5.64
CA ASN A 48 2.64 3.35 6.93
C ASN A 48 4.09 3.09 7.32
N GLY A 49 4.62 1.91 7.05
CA GLY A 49 6.03 1.60 7.29
C GLY A 49 6.96 2.54 6.53
N LEU A 50 6.64 2.83 5.27
CA LEU A 50 7.40 3.77 4.45
C LEU A 50 7.34 5.19 5.00
N LEU A 51 6.15 5.65 5.37
CA LEU A 51 5.96 7.01 5.92
C LEU A 51 6.71 7.19 7.24
N ILE A 52 6.71 6.16 8.08
CA ILE A 52 7.44 6.17 9.35
C ILE A 52 8.96 6.20 9.10
N GLU A 53 9.47 5.30 8.27
CA GLU A 53 10.90 5.22 7.96
C GLU A 53 11.44 6.53 7.40
N ARG A 54 10.68 7.16 6.52
CA ARG A 54 11.08 8.41 5.87
C ARG A 54 10.71 9.66 6.68
N ARG A 55 10.20 9.48 7.89
CA ARG A 55 9.80 10.57 8.79
C ARG A 55 8.84 11.56 8.14
N ALA A 56 7.94 11.03 7.30
CA ALA A 56 6.93 11.83 6.64
C ALA A 56 5.89 12.35 7.63
N ILE A 57 5.55 11.55 8.64
CA ILE A 57 4.58 11.87 9.68
C ILE A 57 5.05 11.26 11.00
N ASP A 58 4.83 11.99 12.11
CA ASP A 58 4.93 11.43 13.46
C ASP A 58 3.57 10.83 13.83
N ILE A 59 3.45 9.51 13.75
CA ILE A 59 2.19 8.80 14.03
C ILE A 59 1.75 8.86 15.49
N HIS A 60 2.67 9.12 16.41
CA HIS A 60 2.39 9.13 17.87
C HIS A 60 2.05 10.50 18.40
N ALA A 61 2.78 11.53 18.00
CA ALA A 61 2.69 12.87 18.59
C ALA A 61 2.42 13.98 17.57
N GLY A 62 2.47 13.68 16.27
CA GLY A 62 2.26 14.70 15.24
C GLY A 62 0.84 15.27 15.23
N PRO A 63 0.67 16.51 14.77
CA PRO A 63 -0.64 17.17 14.74
C PRO A 63 -1.55 16.63 13.62
N VAL A 64 -1.01 15.88 12.68
CA VAL A 64 -1.73 15.35 11.52
C VAL A 64 -1.60 13.83 11.50
N ILE A 65 -2.72 13.16 11.26
CA ILE A 65 -2.77 11.71 11.09
C ILE A 65 -3.46 11.34 9.78
N GLY A 66 -3.09 10.20 9.21
CA GLY A 66 -3.75 9.65 8.03
C GLY A 66 -4.80 8.63 8.43
N LEU A 67 -6.00 8.79 7.91
CA LEU A 67 -7.10 7.83 8.07
C LEU A 67 -7.41 7.19 6.73
N MET A 68 -7.48 5.86 6.70
CA MET A 68 -7.85 5.14 5.49
C MET A 68 -9.35 5.29 5.23
N ILE A 69 -9.69 5.76 4.03
CA ILE A 69 -11.09 5.98 3.63
C ILE A 69 -11.54 5.07 2.49
N GLU A 70 -10.63 4.51 1.73
CA GLU A 70 -10.95 3.62 0.62
C GLU A 70 -9.77 2.71 0.35
N THR A 71 -10.05 1.44 0.10
CA THR A 71 -9.06 0.48 -0.36
C THR A 71 -9.71 -0.54 -1.29
N GLN A 72 -8.91 -1.07 -2.22
CA GLN A 72 -9.37 -2.03 -3.20
C GLN A 72 -8.18 -2.89 -3.62
N CYS A 73 -8.43 -4.15 -3.98
CA CYS A 73 -7.40 -5.06 -4.43
C CYS A 73 -7.91 -5.94 -5.57
N ASN A 74 -7.09 -6.09 -6.60
CA ASN A 74 -7.26 -7.08 -7.65
C ASN A 74 -6.21 -8.17 -7.49
N TYR A 75 -6.63 -9.43 -7.63
CA TYR A 75 -5.81 -10.61 -7.40
C TYR A 75 -5.53 -11.30 -8.72
N PHE A 76 -4.26 -11.59 -9.02
CA PHE A 76 -3.83 -12.17 -10.30
C PHE A 76 -3.26 -13.58 -10.16
N ALA A 77 -2.57 -13.85 -9.05
CA ALA A 77 -1.93 -15.12 -8.77
C ALA A 77 -1.95 -15.42 -7.27
N PRO A 78 -1.99 -16.69 -6.86
CA PRO A 78 -1.97 -17.04 -5.45
C PRO A 78 -0.58 -16.85 -4.84
N LEU A 79 -0.57 -16.51 -3.54
CA LEU A 79 0.61 -16.50 -2.69
C LEU A 79 0.34 -17.39 -1.49
N ALA A 80 1.39 -17.92 -0.87
CA ALA A 80 1.25 -18.80 0.27
C ALA A 80 2.45 -18.71 1.22
N PHE A 81 2.18 -18.80 2.52
CA PHE A 81 3.21 -19.09 3.51
C PHE A 81 3.90 -20.43 3.12
N PRO A 82 5.21 -20.58 3.22
CA PRO A 82 6.18 -19.70 3.89
C PRO A 82 6.91 -18.70 2.96
N GLU A 83 6.46 -18.51 1.75
CA GLU A 83 7.10 -17.55 0.83
C GLU A 83 6.94 -16.12 1.33
N ASP A 84 8.04 -15.38 1.40
CA ASP A 84 7.99 -13.94 1.67
C ASP A 84 7.45 -13.17 0.45
N VAL A 85 6.88 -12.01 0.70
CA VAL A 85 6.36 -11.15 -0.36
C VAL A 85 7.08 -9.80 -0.35
N VAL A 86 7.00 -9.10 -1.45
CA VAL A 86 7.52 -7.74 -1.60
C VAL A 86 6.38 -6.81 -1.95
N ALA A 87 6.18 -5.77 -1.15
CA ALA A 87 5.20 -4.73 -1.44
C ALA A 87 5.88 -3.56 -2.13
N GLY A 88 5.43 -3.23 -3.33
CA GLY A 88 5.84 -2.04 -4.06
C GLY A 88 4.82 -0.92 -3.86
N VAL A 89 5.29 0.31 -3.64
CA VAL A 89 4.45 1.47 -3.38
C VAL A 89 4.75 2.58 -4.38
N ARG A 90 3.70 3.23 -4.84
CA ARG A 90 3.79 4.47 -5.63
C ARG A 90 2.63 5.38 -5.27
N VAL A 91 2.74 6.65 -5.58
CA VAL A 91 1.67 7.64 -5.41
C VAL A 91 0.99 7.89 -6.75
N ALA A 92 -0.32 7.69 -6.79
CA ALA A 92 -1.12 7.90 -7.99
C ALA A 92 -1.73 9.30 -8.05
N HIS A 93 -2.11 9.85 -6.89
CA HIS A 93 -2.73 11.18 -6.82
C HIS A 93 -2.50 11.83 -5.45
N VAL A 94 -2.25 13.13 -5.48
CA VAL A 94 -2.12 13.96 -4.29
C VAL A 94 -3.15 15.07 -4.37
N GLY A 95 -4.10 15.06 -3.43
CA GLY A 95 -5.09 16.12 -3.26
C GLY A 95 -4.65 17.15 -2.23
N SER A 96 -5.55 18.03 -1.83
CA SER A 96 -5.29 19.02 -0.79
C SER A 96 -5.15 18.41 0.60
N SER A 97 -5.92 17.36 0.90
CA SER A 97 -5.91 16.65 2.18
C SER A 97 -5.87 15.13 2.03
N SER A 98 -5.82 14.62 0.82
CA SER A 98 -5.86 13.18 0.54
C SER A 98 -4.72 12.74 -0.35
N VAL A 99 -4.34 11.46 -0.23
CA VAL A 99 -3.34 10.82 -1.07
C VAL A 99 -3.87 9.46 -1.50
N ARG A 100 -3.80 9.18 -2.77
CA ARG A 100 -4.05 7.85 -3.31
C ARG A 100 -2.71 7.15 -3.53
N TYR A 101 -2.46 6.13 -2.73
CA TYR A 101 -1.33 5.23 -2.91
C TYR A 101 -1.76 4.04 -3.75
N GLU A 102 -0.86 3.52 -4.55
CA GLU A 102 -1.03 2.23 -5.20
C GLU A 102 0.03 1.27 -4.71
N VAL A 103 -0.38 0.03 -4.44
CA VAL A 103 0.48 -1.00 -3.86
C VAL A 103 0.39 -2.25 -4.72
N GLY A 104 1.55 -2.76 -5.13
CA GLY A 104 1.66 -4.06 -5.77
C GLY A 104 2.27 -5.06 -4.80
N ILE A 105 1.70 -6.26 -4.74
CA ILE A 105 2.24 -7.35 -3.93
C ILE A 105 2.90 -8.34 -4.87
N PHE A 106 4.19 -8.56 -4.68
CA PHE A 106 5.02 -9.39 -5.54
C PHE A 106 5.43 -10.68 -4.84
N PRO A 107 5.49 -11.81 -5.57
CA PRO A 107 6.18 -13.00 -5.07
C PRO A 107 7.66 -12.70 -4.85
N ALA A 108 8.36 -13.61 -4.15
CA ALA A 108 9.78 -13.45 -3.86
C ALA A 108 10.65 -13.44 -5.12
N ASP A 109 10.27 -14.17 -6.16
CA ASP A 109 10.99 -14.21 -7.44
C ASP A 109 10.96 -12.81 -8.09
N PRO A 110 12.14 -12.17 -8.29
CA PRO A 110 12.21 -10.81 -8.80
C PRO A 110 11.76 -10.66 -10.27
N ASP A 111 11.69 -11.76 -11.01
CA ASP A 111 11.33 -11.74 -12.43
C ASP A 111 9.83 -11.81 -12.68
N LEU A 112 9.03 -12.10 -11.65
CA LEU A 112 7.59 -12.23 -11.76
C LEU A 112 6.88 -10.88 -11.55
N PRO A 113 5.77 -10.64 -12.26
CA PRO A 113 4.93 -9.48 -12.03
C PRO A 113 4.18 -9.60 -10.70
N CYS A 114 3.48 -8.54 -10.32
CA CYS A 114 2.73 -8.56 -9.06
C CYS A 114 1.64 -9.64 -9.07
N ALA A 115 1.48 -10.30 -7.93
CA ALA A 115 0.41 -11.28 -7.70
C ALA A 115 -0.92 -10.61 -7.37
N ALA A 116 -0.86 -9.37 -6.88
CA ALA A 116 -2.02 -8.53 -6.60
C ALA A 116 -1.62 -7.07 -6.68
N LYS A 117 -2.57 -6.20 -6.96
CA LYS A 117 -2.37 -4.75 -6.86
C LYS A 117 -3.66 -4.07 -6.44
N GLY A 118 -3.53 -2.96 -5.78
CA GLY A 118 -4.68 -2.20 -5.34
C GLY A 118 -4.33 -0.77 -5.03
N HIS A 119 -5.33 -0.04 -4.57
CA HIS A 119 -5.14 1.32 -4.09
C HIS A 119 -5.52 1.45 -2.63
N PHE A 120 -4.99 2.47 -2.01
CA PHE A 120 -5.12 2.76 -0.60
C PHE A 120 -5.16 4.28 -0.46
N VAL A 121 -6.30 4.81 -0.04
CA VAL A 121 -6.51 6.25 0.04
C VAL A 121 -6.53 6.69 1.49
N HIS A 122 -5.59 7.56 1.85
CA HIS A 122 -5.61 8.28 3.12
C HIS A 122 -6.24 9.65 2.94
N VAL A 123 -7.09 10.06 3.89
CA VAL A 123 -7.37 11.45 4.17
C VAL A 123 -6.55 11.88 5.39
N TYR A 124 -5.88 13.02 5.30
CA TYR A 124 -5.06 13.55 6.38
C TYR A 124 -5.88 14.57 7.15
N VAL A 125 -5.95 14.36 8.46
CA VAL A 125 -6.82 15.11 9.34
C VAL A 125 -6.03 15.68 10.51
N ASP A 126 -6.51 16.79 11.06
CA ASP A 126 -6.03 17.30 12.33
C ASP A 126 -6.32 16.26 13.42
N ARG A 127 -5.30 15.90 14.19
CA ARG A 127 -5.41 14.86 15.22
C ARG A 127 -6.47 15.16 16.25
N ALA A 128 -6.56 16.42 16.69
CA ALA A 128 -7.48 16.81 17.74
C ALA A 128 -8.91 16.97 17.24
N ARG A 129 -9.08 17.61 16.08
CA ARG A 129 -10.40 17.96 15.54
C ARG A 129 -11.00 16.89 14.65
N ARG A 130 -10.17 15.97 14.14
CA ARG A 130 -10.56 14.92 13.21
C ARG A 130 -11.20 15.46 11.92
N LYS A 131 -10.73 16.62 11.47
CA LYS A 131 -11.19 17.26 10.22
C LYS A 131 -10.06 17.28 9.20
N PRO A 132 -10.37 17.14 7.90
CA PRO A 132 -9.36 17.24 6.85
C PRO A 132 -8.54 18.52 6.96
N CYS A 133 -7.26 18.41 6.75
CA CYS A 133 -6.31 19.51 6.79
C CYS A 133 -5.29 19.40 5.66
N ALA A 134 -4.52 20.46 5.44
CA ALA A 134 -3.46 20.47 4.44
C ALA A 134 -2.39 19.43 4.77
N LEU A 135 -1.80 18.84 3.73
CA LEU A 135 -0.71 17.87 3.88
C LEU A 135 0.52 18.56 4.48
N PRO A 136 1.15 17.99 5.52
CA PRO A 136 2.40 18.54 6.05
C PRO A 136 3.52 18.56 5.01
N ALA A 137 4.42 19.53 5.11
CA ALA A 137 5.55 19.66 4.18
C ALA A 137 6.47 18.43 4.19
N SER A 138 6.68 17.80 5.35
CA SER A 138 7.45 16.57 5.47
C SER A 138 6.82 15.42 4.69
N LEU A 139 5.50 15.36 4.66
CA LEU A 139 4.77 14.35 3.89
C LEU A 139 4.85 14.65 2.39
N THR A 140 4.58 15.86 1.96
CA THR A 140 4.63 16.22 0.53
C THR A 140 6.01 15.99 -0.08
N ALA A 141 7.08 16.24 0.68
CA ALA A 141 8.45 15.96 0.25
C ALA A 141 8.67 14.46 -0.04
N VAL A 142 8.16 13.58 0.81
CA VAL A 142 8.25 12.13 0.61
C VAL A 142 7.39 11.70 -0.58
N LEU A 143 6.17 12.22 -0.70
CA LEU A 143 5.24 11.86 -1.76
C LEU A 143 5.81 12.18 -3.15
N GLU A 144 6.55 13.28 -3.29
CA GLU A 144 7.20 13.62 -4.56
C GLU A 144 8.17 12.53 -5.04
N THR A 145 8.82 11.82 -4.13
CA THR A 145 9.73 10.73 -4.47
C THR A 145 9.02 9.46 -4.92
N LEU A 146 7.71 9.39 -4.74
CA LEU A 146 6.89 8.19 -5.00
C LEU A 146 5.99 8.33 -6.24
N LYS A 147 6.02 9.46 -6.91
CA LYS A 147 5.25 9.71 -8.12
C LYS A 147 5.82 9.02 -9.35
#